data_89aa704f5a39c6d57ca82f0f95a09991
#
_entry.id   89aa704f5a39c6d57ca82f0f95a09991
#
_cell.length_a   1.000
_cell.length_b   1.000
_cell.length_c   1.000
_cell.angle_alpha   90.00
_cell.angle_beta   90.00
_cell.angle_gamma   90.00
#
_symmetry.space_group_name_H-M   'P 1'
#
loop_
_entity.id
_entity.type
_entity.pdbx_description
1 polymer ?
#
loop_
_entity_poly.entity_id
_entity_poly.type
_entity_poly.pdbx_seq_one_letter_code
_entity_poly.pdbx_strand_id
1 'polypeptide(L)'
;MNIVVAMAGLGSRFQEQGHLYPKPLIRTGNTTMIQNVYYSLEWPDADWHFVVKMQHLKDHPFMKPLLESMGSITAIEETTQGAAETLQKCSEVMTSSNPFISVNCDQVFEWDTTSLQKKITNNPESSYIAIYNHTDTERHSFAHTEGDTDKVHLCTEKTTAGLPTNNATTGFYHFHNGEVFNDSVNTLLSKPPEYGEYYVAAVYNELITEGHDVRVDRVHANTFWPVGVQHDWQHYTHRHYRK
;
A
#
# COMPACT_ATOMS: atom_id res chain seq x y z
N MET A 1 12.39 -5.44 -9.46
CA MET A 1 11.65 -5.21 -8.19
C MET A 1 10.19 -5.49 -8.43
N ASN A 2 9.58 -6.41 -7.63
CA ASN A 2 8.14 -6.62 -7.72
C ASN A 2 7.39 -5.51 -6.99
N ILE A 3 6.32 -4.98 -7.61
CA ILE A 3 5.38 -4.05 -6.97
C ILE A 3 3.99 -4.69 -6.97
N VAL A 4 3.44 -4.95 -5.79
CA VAL A 4 2.15 -5.63 -5.62
C VAL A 4 1.09 -4.64 -5.13
N VAL A 5 -0.04 -4.59 -5.82
CA VAL A 5 -1.16 -3.71 -5.48
C VAL A 5 -2.37 -4.53 -5.03
N ALA A 6 -2.74 -4.41 -3.76
CA ALA A 6 -3.96 -5.00 -3.23
C ALA A 6 -5.18 -4.15 -3.62
N MET A 7 -6.03 -4.62 -4.52
CA MET A 7 -7.22 -3.89 -5.00
C MET A 7 -8.48 -4.76 -5.10
N ALA A 8 -8.58 -5.78 -4.23
CA ALA A 8 -9.75 -6.65 -4.15
C ALA A 8 -10.82 -6.13 -3.17
N GLY A 9 -10.60 -5.02 -2.50
CA GLY A 9 -11.53 -4.40 -1.56
C GLY A 9 -12.81 -3.87 -2.25
N LEU A 10 -13.90 -3.79 -1.48
CA LEU A 10 -15.22 -3.38 -1.99
C LEU A 10 -15.31 -1.90 -2.38
N GLY A 11 -14.47 -1.03 -1.77
CA GLY A 11 -14.52 0.41 -2.05
C GLY A 11 -15.81 1.10 -1.57
N SER A 12 -16.46 0.57 -0.52
CA SER A 12 -17.78 0.94 -0.03
C SER A 12 -17.98 2.45 0.13
N ARG A 13 -16.96 3.17 0.67
CA ARG A 13 -17.03 4.63 0.86
C ARG A 13 -17.33 5.41 -0.42
N PHE A 14 -16.77 5.00 -1.55
CA PHE A 14 -17.04 5.63 -2.85
C PHE A 14 -18.37 5.17 -3.43
N GLN A 15 -18.77 3.91 -3.22
CA GLN A 15 -20.06 3.40 -3.65
C GLN A 15 -21.21 4.12 -2.92
N GLU A 16 -21.10 4.36 -1.62
CA GLU A 16 -22.04 5.15 -0.81
C GLU A 16 -22.20 6.59 -1.32
N GLN A 17 -21.19 7.11 -2.00
CA GLN A 17 -21.19 8.44 -2.63
C GLN A 17 -21.63 8.43 -4.10
N GLY A 18 -22.15 7.30 -4.59
CA GLY A 18 -22.72 7.15 -5.91
C GLY A 18 -21.73 6.81 -7.03
N HIS A 19 -20.48 6.45 -6.70
CA HIS A 19 -19.56 5.94 -7.71
C HIS A 19 -19.93 4.52 -8.13
N LEU A 20 -20.09 4.32 -9.44
CA LEU A 20 -20.50 3.05 -10.03
C LEU A 20 -19.33 2.09 -10.30
N TYR A 21 -18.12 2.60 -10.32
CA TYR A 21 -16.92 1.81 -10.60
C TYR A 21 -16.21 1.41 -9.30
N PRO A 22 -15.52 0.24 -9.29
CA PRO A 22 -14.58 -0.08 -8.23
C PRO A 22 -13.57 1.06 -8.03
N LYS A 23 -13.17 1.29 -6.79
CA LYS A 23 -12.29 2.39 -6.41
C LYS A 23 -11.07 2.59 -7.33
N PRO A 24 -10.31 1.53 -7.73
CA PRO A 24 -9.16 1.71 -8.61
C PRO A 24 -9.49 2.27 -10.00
N LEU A 25 -10.74 2.12 -10.44
CA LEU A 25 -11.23 2.57 -11.75
C LEU A 25 -11.90 3.95 -11.72
N ILE A 26 -12.02 4.57 -10.55
CA ILE A 26 -12.56 5.94 -10.44
C ILE A 26 -11.68 6.89 -11.23
N ARG A 27 -12.30 7.68 -12.11
CA ARG A 27 -11.58 8.61 -12.99
C ARG A 27 -11.05 9.79 -12.20
N THR A 28 -9.78 10.10 -12.47
CA THR A 28 -9.07 11.26 -11.93
C THR A 28 -8.48 12.01 -13.12
N GLY A 29 -9.21 12.97 -13.64
CA GLY A 29 -8.89 13.61 -14.92
C GLY A 29 -9.05 12.63 -16.10
N ASN A 30 -8.01 12.46 -16.88
CA ASN A 30 -7.99 11.60 -18.08
C ASN A 30 -7.60 10.14 -17.78
N THR A 31 -7.19 9.84 -16.56
CA THR A 31 -6.73 8.53 -16.11
C THR A 31 -7.64 7.96 -15.04
N THR A 32 -7.41 6.72 -14.63
CA THR A 32 -8.03 6.11 -13.46
C THR A 32 -7.14 6.27 -12.24
N MET A 33 -7.68 6.04 -11.06
CA MET A 33 -6.93 6.12 -9.80
C MET A 33 -5.70 5.22 -9.82
N ILE A 34 -5.85 3.96 -10.25
CA ILE A 34 -4.73 3.02 -10.37
C ILE A 34 -3.68 3.43 -11.40
N GLN A 35 -4.10 4.02 -12.53
CA GLN A 35 -3.16 4.54 -13.52
C GLN A 35 -2.33 5.71 -12.95
N ASN A 36 -2.93 6.58 -12.14
CA ASN A 36 -2.17 7.63 -11.47
C ASN A 36 -1.12 7.07 -10.51
N VAL A 37 -1.47 6.04 -9.74
CA VAL A 37 -0.48 5.36 -8.88
C VAL A 37 0.65 4.77 -9.70
N TYR A 38 0.31 4.05 -10.77
CA TYR A 38 1.28 3.41 -11.66
C TYR A 38 2.24 4.43 -12.31
N TYR A 39 1.70 5.51 -12.88
CA TYR A 39 2.52 6.51 -13.59
C TYR A 39 3.28 7.46 -12.65
N SER A 40 2.84 7.61 -11.40
CA SER A 40 3.47 8.52 -10.44
C SER A 40 4.63 7.89 -9.68
N LEU A 41 4.65 6.56 -9.56
CA LEU A 41 5.71 5.87 -8.84
C LEU A 41 6.85 5.51 -9.79
N GLU A 42 7.89 6.33 -9.81
CA GLU A 42 9.09 6.09 -10.60
C GLU A 42 9.97 5.00 -9.94
N TRP A 43 9.80 3.75 -10.42
CA TRP A 43 10.66 2.64 -10.03
C TRP A 43 11.15 1.91 -11.27
N PRO A 44 12.45 2.06 -11.64
CA PRO A 44 13.00 1.43 -12.84
C PRO A 44 12.86 -0.09 -12.81
N ASP A 45 12.55 -0.68 -13.95
CA ASP A 45 12.47 -2.13 -14.15
C ASP A 45 11.59 -2.86 -13.11
N ALA A 46 10.46 -2.22 -12.73
CA ALA A 46 9.50 -2.82 -11.81
C ALA A 46 8.52 -3.74 -12.54
N ASP A 47 8.33 -4.94 -11.98
CA ASP A 47 7.29 -5.87 -12.38
C ASP A 47 6.04 -5.62 -11.51
N TRP A 48 4.95 -5.15 -12.13
CA TRP A 48 3.72 -4.83 -11.41
C TRP A 48 2.77 -6.02 -11.37
N HIS A 49 2.18 -6.25 -10.20
CA HIS A 49 1.23 -7.32 -9.92
C HIS A 49 -0.03 -6.74 -9.27
N PHE A 50 -1.19 -6.95 -9.89
CA PHE A 50 -2.47 -6.43 -9.41
C PHE A 50 -3.32 -7.58 -8.84
N VAL A 51 -3.57 -7.58 -7.53
CA VAL A 51 -4.47 -8.55 -6.91
C VAL A 51 -5.87 -7.97 -6.88
N VAL A 52 -6.77 -8.53 -7.69
CA VAL A 52 -8.10 -7.99 -7.95
C VAL A 52 -9.21 -9.00 -7.63
N LYS A 53 -10.39 -8.50 -7.33
CA LYS A 53 -11.57 -9.34 -7.21
C LYS A 53 -12.05 -9.79 -8.58
N MET A 54 -12.26 -11.10 -8.80
CA MET A 54 -12.75 -11.65 -10.06
C MET A 54 -14.08 -11.00 -10.47
N GLN A 55 -14.96 -10.70 -9.51
CA GLN A 55 -16.22 -10.02 -9.77
C GLN A 55 -16.03 -8.64 -10.43
N HIS A 56 -15.00 -7.88 -10.01
CA HIS A 56 -14.69 -6.58 -10.65
C HIS A 56 -14.31 -6.73 -12.12
N LEU A 57 -13.57 -7.79 -12.49
CA LEU A 57 -13.21 -8.07 -13.87
C LEU A 57 -14.44 -8.50 -14.72
N LYS A 58 -15.38 -9.25 -14.11
CA LYS A 58 -16.63 -9.67 -14.77
C LYS A 58 -17.55 -8.48 -15.01
N ASP A 59 -17.74 -7.61 -13.99
CA ASP A 59 -18.64 -6.46 -14.07
C ASP A 59 -18.07 -5.32 -14.94
N HIS A 60 -16.74 -5.23 -15.03
CA HIS A 60 -16.03 -4.18 -15.77
C HIS A 60 -14.98 -4.78 -16.72
N PRO A 61 -15.38 -5.39 -17.86
CA PRO A 61 -14.48 -6.13 -18.74
C PRO A 61 -13.28 -5.32 -19.26
N PHE A 62 -13.39 -3.99 -19.33
CA PHE A 62 -12.28 -3.12 -19.75
C PHE A 62 -11.16 -3.03 -18.69
N MET A 63 -11.42 -3.42 -17.45
CA MET A 63 -10.43 -3.42 -16.37
C MET A 63 -9.28 -4.38 -16.67
N LYS A 64 -9.58 -5.55 -17.22
CA LYS A 64 -8.57 -6.56 -17.51
C LYS A 64 -7.50 -6.06 -18.50
N PRO A 65 -7.83 -5.63 -19.73
CA PRO A 65 -6.81 -5.12 -20.65
C PRO A 65 -6.11 -3.86 -20.14
N LEU A 66 -6.78 -3.04 -19.34
CA LEU A 66 -6.16 -1.89 -18.70
C LEU A 66 -5.02 -2.32 -17.77
N LEU A 67 -5.28 -3.28 -16.87
CA LEU A 67 -4.27 -3.76 -15.94
C LEU A 67 -3.17 -4.58 -16.62
N GLU A 68 -3.51 -5.42 -17.61
CA GLU A 68 -2.55 -6.19 -18.40
C GLU A 68 -1.58 -5.29 -19.18
N SER A 69 -1.96 -4.05 -19.49
CA SER A 69 -1.05 -3.08 -20.11
C SER A 69 -0.02 -2.50 -19.13
N MET A 70 -0.20 -2.71 -17.82
CA MET A 70 0.67 -2.20 -16.76
C MET A 70 1.41 -3.31 -15.99
N GLY A 71 0.90 -4.56 -16.00
CA GLY A 71 1.50 -5.66 -15.27
C GLY A 71 0.65 -6.93 -15.29
N SER A 72 0.98 -7.87 -14.43
CA SER A 72 0.25 -9.13 -14.27
C SER A 72 -0.97 -8.99 -13.35
N ILE A 73 -1.93 -9.92 -13.48
CA ILE A 73 -3.17 -9.93 -12.70
C ILE A 73 -3.29 -11.25 -11.94
N THR A 74 -3.49 -11.15 -10.62
CA THR A 74 -3.97 -12.25 -9.78
C THR A 74 -5.44 -11.99 -9.44
N ALA A 75 -6.36 -12.78 -9.99
CA ALA A 75 -7.78 -12.64 -9.72
C ALA A 75 -8.24 -13.58 -8.61
N ILE A 76 -8.92 -13.06 -7.60
CA ILE A 76 -9.44 -13.81 -6.46
C ILE A 76 -10.97 -13.80 -6.44
N GLU A 77 -11.59 -14.94 -6.12
CA GLU A 77 -13.06 -15.05 -6.04
C GLU A 77 -13.58 -14.54 -4.69
N GLU A 78 -12.90 -14.83 -3.61
CA GLU A 78 -13.32 -14.51 -2.26
C GLU A 78 -12.96 -13.07 -1.87
N THR A 79 -13.73 -12.52 -0.92
CA THR A 79 -13.37 -11.26 -0.28
C THR A 79 -12.42 -11.57 0.88
N THR A 80 -11.25 -10.99 0.86
CA THR A 80 -10.26 -11.10 1.94
C THR A 80 -10.63 -10.22 3.13
N GLN A 81 -10.06 -10.53 4.29
CA GLN A 81 -10.29 -9.80 5.53
C GLN A 81 -9.38 -8.56 5.69
N GLY A 82 -8.68 -8.16 4.62
CA GLY A 82 -7.84 -6.97 4.62
C GLY A 82 -6.75 -6.99 3.55
N ALA A 83 -6.03 -5.89 3.45
CA ALA A 83 -5.01 -5.71 2.42
C ALA A 83 -3.83 -6.68 2.58
N ALA A 84 -3.43 -7.01 3.81
CA ALA A 84 -2.36 -7.98 4.08
C ALA A 84 -2.70 -9.37 3.50
N GLU A 85 -3.90 -9.87 3.77
CA GLU A 85 -4.38 -11.14 3.19
C GLU A 85 -4.53 -11.05 1.67
N THR A 86 -4.94 -9.90 1.14
CA THR A 86 -5.03 -9.71 -0.32
C THR A 86 -3.66 -9.83 -0.99
N LEU A 87 -2.63 -9.21 -0.43
CA LEU A 87 -1.26 -9.31 -0.95
C LEU A 87 -0.76 -10.75 -0.95
N GLN A 88 -1.05 -11.53 0.09
CA GLN A 88 -0.67 -12.93 0.21
C GLN A 88 -1.17 -13.79 -0.96
N LYS A 89 -2.27 -13.41 -1.62
CA LYS A 89 -2.80 -14.13 -2.79
C LYS A 89 -1.91 -14.00 -4.05
N CYS A 90 -0.96 -13.09 -4.07
CA CYS A 90 0.05 -12.97 -5.13
C CYS A 90 1.16 -14.03 -4.93
N SER A 91 0.83 -15.32 -5.14
CA SER A 91 1.73 -16.44 -4.83
C SER A 91 3.08 -16.34 -5.53
N GLU A 92 3.15 -15.83 -6.76
CA GLU A 92 4.40 -15.64 -7.50
C GLU A 92 5.43 -14.83 -6.72
N VAL A 93 4.99 -13.79 -6.01
CA VAL A 93 5.85 -12.93 -5.19
C VAL A 93 6.03 -13.50 -3.78
N MET A 94 4.95 -14.03 -3.18
CA MET A 94 4.91 -14.47 -1.78
C MET A 94 5.60 -15.82 -1.53
N THR A 95 5.96 -16.56 -2.57
CA THR A 95 6.78 -17.79 -2.48
C THR A 95 8.22 -17.59 -2.94
N SER A 96 8.64 -16.33 -3.04
CA SER A 96 9.99 -15.93 -3.46
C SER A 96 10.72 -15.25 -2.31
N SER A 97 12.00 -15.54 -2.17
CA SER A 97 12.89 -14.81 -1.26
C SER A 97 13.29 -13.41 -1.77
N ASN A 98 12.79 -13.01 -2.94
CA ASN A 98 13.04 -11.67 -3.47
C ASN A 98 12.29 -10.58 -2.69
N PRO A 99 12.85 -9.37 -2.60
CA PRO A 99 12.16 -8.23 -2.04
C PRO A 99 11.01 -7.77 -2.93
N PHE A 100 10.01 -7.16 -2.33
CA PHE A 100 8.91 -6.54 -3.05
C PHE A 100 8.41 -5.26 -2.36
N ILE A 101 7.65 -4.48 -3.11
CA ILE A 101 6.96 -3.29 -2.64
C ILE A 101 5.46 -3.53 -2.72
N SER A 102 4.73 -3.18 -1.65
CA SER A 102 3.29 -3.02 -1.69
C SER A 102 2.93 -1.54 -1.76
N VAL A 103 2.01 -1.17 -2.65
CA VAL A 103 1.43 0.17 -2.70
C VAL A 103 -0.09 0.09 -2.68
N ASN A 104 -0.72 1.07 -2.03
CA ASN A 104 -2.17 1.19 -2.08
C ASN A 104 -2.61 1.73 -3.46
N CYS A 105 -3.77 1.29 -3.96
CA CYS A 105 -4.30 1.72 -5.24
C CYS A 105 -4.84 3.17 -5.27
N ASP A 106 -4.73 3.89 -4.17
CA ASP A 106 -5.28 5.23 -3.93
C ASP A 106 -4.26 6.23 -3.36
N GLN A 107 -2.98 6.00 -3.63
CA GLN A 107 -1.89 6.82 -3.14
C GLN A 107 -1.03 7.26 -4.33
N VAL A 108 -1.03 8.55 -4.66
CA VAL A 108 -0.25 9.09 -5.79
C VAL A 108 1.05 9.69 -5.24
N PHE A 109 2.16 9.35 -5.86
CA PHE A 109 3.50 9.75 -5.43
C PHE A 109 4.18 10.61 -6.50
N GLU A 110 4.58 11.81 -6.13
CA GLU A 110 5.51 12.67 -6.91
C GLU A 110 6.87 12.67 -6.20
N TRP A 111 7.33 11.50 -5.81
CA TRP A 111 8.47 11.29 -4.91
C TRP A 111 9.65 10.68 -5.65
N ASP A 112 10.83 11.31 -5.54
CA ASP A 112 12.07 10.73 -6.01
C ASP A 112 12.50 9.57 -5.09
N THR A 113 12.32 8.34 -5.58
CA THR A 113 12.63 7.12 -4.84
C THR A 113 14.12 6.76 -4.81
N THR A 114 14.99 7.51 -5.48
CA THR A 114 16.44 7.19 -5.62
C THR A 114 17.13 6.98 -4.28
N SER A 115 16.79 7.78 -3.27
CA SER A 115 17.36 7.65 -1.93
C SER A 115 16.98 6.33 -1.27
N LEU A 116 15.68 5.95 -1.36
CA LEU A 116 15.18 4.69 -0.82
C LEU A 116 15.80 3.49 -1.56
N GLN A 117 15.91 3.54 -2.88
CA GLN A 117 16.55 2.48 -3.68
C GLN A 117 17.99 2.22 -3.23
N LYS A 118 18.77 3.29 -2.93
CA LYS A 118 20.10 3.16 -2.38
C LYS A 118 20.12 2.55 -0.98
N LYS A 119 19.16 2.91 -0.10
CA LYS A 119 19.04 2.33 1.23
C LYS A 119 18.74 0.83 1.15
N ILE A 120 17.80 0.41 0.31
CA ILE A 120 17.47 -1.00 0.07
C ILE A 120 18.68 -1.77 -0.45
N THR A 121 19.39 -1.21 -1.43
CA THR A 121 20.60 -1.85 -1.98
C THR A 121 21.71 -2.02 -0.94
N ASN A 122 21.90 -1.02 -0.08
CA ASN A 122 22.94 -1.05 0.95
C ASN A 122 22.56 -1.91 2.18
N ASN A 123 21.27 -2.14 2.41
CA ASN A 123 20.74 -2.91 3.54
C ASN A 123 19.66 -3.87 3.04
N PRO A 124 20.03 -4.93 2.30
CA PRO A 124 19.08 -5.82 1.63
C PRO A 124 18.19 -6.61 2.58
N GLU A 125 18.60 -6.78 3.84
CA GLU A 125 17.83 -7.48 4.89
C GLU A 125 16.84 -6.56 5.63
N SER A 126 16.81 -5.25 5.30
CA SER A 126 15.93 -4.29 5.96
C SER A 126 14.64 -4.11 5.18
N SER A 127 13.52 -4.04 5.89
CA SER A 127 12.21 -3.62 5.36
C SER A 127 11.98 -2.14 5.63
N TYR A 128 11.28 -1.44 4.72
CA TYR A 128 11.08 0.01 4.81
C TYR A 128 9.61 0.40 4.72
N ILE A 129 9.20 1.34 5.57
CA ILE A 129 7.88 1.97 5.56
C ILE A 129 8.06 3.43 5.12
N ALA A 130 7.46 3.83 4.00
CA ALA A 130 7.44 5.24 3.64
C ALA A 130 6.44 5.98 4.52
N ILE A 131 6.91 7.05 5.16
CA ILE A 131 6.14 7.86 6.10
C ILE A 131 6.16 9.33 5.72
N TYR A 132 5.16 10.06 6.20
CA TYR A 132 5.12 11.52 6.12
C TYR A 132 4.60 12.10 7.44
N ASN A 133 4.84 13.39 7.64
CA ASN A 133 4.39 14.07 8.86
C ASN A 133 2.88 14.33 8.78
N HIS A 134 2.10 13.65 9.63
CA HIS A 134 0.66 13.83 9.74
C HIS A 134 0.15 13.41 11.12
N THR A 135 -0.96 14.02 11.56
CA THR A 135 -1.50 13.83 12.93
C THR A 135 -2.93 13.27 12.96
N ASP A 136 -3.58 13.12 11.78
CA ASP A 136 -4.93 12.54 11.71
C ASP A 136 -4.87 11.04 11.98
N THR A 137 -5.31 10.62 13.15
CA THR A 137 -5.30 9.22 13.58
C THR A 137 -6.46 8.40 13.01
N GLU A 138 -7.53 9.02 12.51
CA GLU A 138 -8.72 8.28 12.09
C GLU A 138 -8.52 7.48 10.80
N ARG A 139 -7.53 7.88 9.99
CA ARG A 139 -7.35 7.36 8.64
C ARG A 139 -5.99 6.75 8.34
N HIS A 140 -5.06 6.78 9.30
CA HIS A 140 -3.67 6.39 9.06
C HIS A 140 -3.19 5.29 10.01
N SER A 141 -2.29 4.47 9.50
CA SER A 141 -1.37 3.71 10.32
C SER A 141 -0.17 4.59 10.69
N PHE A 142 0.48 4.33 11.81
CA PHE A 142 1.64 5.07 12.30
C PHE A 142 2.81 4.14 12.56
N ALA A 143 4.02 4.56 12.18
CA ALA A 143 5.26 3.89 12.52
C ALA A 143 5.95 4.61 13.70
N HIS A 144 6.19 3.90 14.79
CA HIS A 144 6.87 4.41 15.97
C HIS A 144 8.34 4.03 15.91
N THR A 145 9.23 5.04 15.98
CA THR A 145 10.68 4.84 15.88
C THR A 145 11.35 4.86 17.24
N GLU A 146 12.53 4.21 17.35
CA GLU A 146 13.38 4.25 18.52
C GLU A 146 14.06 5.63 18.63
N GLY A 147 13.46 6.55 19.40
CA GLY A 147 13.94 7.93 19.51
C GLY A 147 14.00 8.64 18.15
N ASP A 148 15.11 9.33 17.89
CA ASP A 148 15.34 10.08 16.64
C ASP A 148 15.94 9.22 15.50
N THR A 149 15.92 7.89 15.67
CA THR A 149 16.42 6.97 14.63
C THR A 149 15.38 6.70 13.55
N ASP A 150 15.77 5.96 12.50
CA ASP A 150 14.86 5.46 11.48
C ASP A 150 14.30 4.05 11.80
N LYS A 151 14.77 3.40 12.89
CA LYS A 151 14.40 2.06 13.28
C LYS A 151 13.02 2.03 13.91
N VAL A 152 12.13 1.19 13.37
CA VAL A 152 10.75 1.02 13.84
C VAL A 152 10.70 -0.06 14.93
N HIS A 153 9.96 0.21 16.02
CA HIS A 153 9.71 -0.77 17.07
C HIS A 153 8.23 -1.14 17.20
N LEU A 154 7.32 -0.37 16.60
CA LEU A 154 5.87 -0.63 16.63
C LEU A 154 5.17 0.06 15.46
N CYS A 155 4.17 -0.59 14.89
CA CYS A 155 3.18 0.03 14.01
C CYS A 155 1.80 -0.01 14.69
N THR A 156 1.04 1.08 14.59
CA THR A 156 -0.33 1.17 15.11
C THR A 156 -1.29 1.59 14.00
N GLU A 157 -2.54 1.15 14.09
CA GLU A 157 -3.58 1.48 13.13
C GLU A 157 -4.61 2.42 13.76
N LYS A 158 -4.92 3.53 13.10
CA LYS A 158 -5.94 4.52 13.51
C LYS A 158 -5.77 5.04 14.96
N THR A 159 -4.59 4.95 15.49
CA THR A 159 -4.22 5.43 16.81
C THR A 159 -2.71 5.56 16.92
N THR A 160 -2.26 6.45 17.77
CA THR A 160 -0.84 6.50 18.18
C THR A 160 -0.57 5.68 19.43
N ALA A 161 -1.57 4.99 19.99
CA ALA A 161 -1.49 4.26 21.25
C ALA A 161 -0.99 5.14 22.43
N GLY A 162 -1.23 6.46 22.37
CA GLY A 162 -0.74 7.42 23.36
C GLY A 162 0.77 7.73 23.27
N LEU A 163 1.47 7.18 22.29
CA LEU A 163 2.88 7.46 22.04
C LEU A 163 3.03 8.69 21.13
N PRO A 164 3.97 9.58 21.40
CA PRO A 164 4.18 10.76 20.56
C PRO A 164 4.79 10.34 19.22
N THR A 165 3.99 10.36 18.18
CA THR A 165 4.45 10.18 16.79
C THR A 165 3.55 10.93 15.84
N ASN A 166 4.11 11.39 14.73
CA ASN A 166 3.44 11.93 13.55
C ASN A 166 3.96 11.26 12.26
N ASN A 167 4.58 10.08 12.41
CA ASN A 167 5.05 9.26 11.31
C ASN A 167 3.89 8.45 10.70
N ALA A 168 2.95 9.11 10.04
CA ALA A 168 1.85 8.46 9.35
C ALA A 168 2.38 7.71 8.11
N THR A 169 1.89 6.50 7.87
CA THR A 169 2.31 5.72 6.70
C THR A 169 1.66 6.26 5.42
N THR A 170 2.38 6.19 4.31
CA THR A 170 1.89 6.65 3.01
C THR A 170 1.15 5.58 2.22
N GLY A 171 1.10 4.34 2.71
CA GLY A 171 0.61 3.20 1.92
C GLY A 171 1.64 2.64 0.94
N PHE A 172 2.91 3.04 1.06
CA PHE A 172 4.06 2.43 0.40
C PHE A 172 4.86 1.63 1.42
N TYR A 173 5.04 0.35 1.16
CA TYR A 173 5.62 -0.63 2.07
C TYR A 173 6.62 -1.52 1.32
N HIS A 174 7.89 -1.49 1.69
CA HIS A 174 8.92 -2.38 1.16
C HIS A 174 9.17 -3.52 2.14
N PHE A 175 9.12 -4.74 1.64
CA PHE A 175 9.46 -5.96 2.36
C PHE A 175 10.71 -6.58 1.74
N HIS A 176 11.69 -6.93 2.56
CA HIS A 176 12.96 -7.47 2.10
C HIS A 176 12.85 -8.88 1.52
N ASN A 177 11.76 -9.61 1.80
CA ASN A 177 11.60 -11.01 1.41
C ASN A 177 10.10 -11.39 1.36
N GLY A 178 9.65 -11.97 0.25
CA GLY A 178 8.26 -12.36 0.05
C GLY A 178 7.84 -13.56 0.92
N GLU A 179 8.71 -14.56 1.10
CA GLU A 179 8.44 -15.72 1.97
C GLU A 179 8.29 -15.29 3.43
N VAL A 180 9.19 -14.44 3.92
CA VAL A 180 9.13 -13.89 5.28
C VAL A 180 7.85 -13.07 5.48
N PHE A 181 7.46 -12.24 4.50
CA PHE A 181 6.16 -11.56 4.54
C PHE A 181 5.01 -12.53 4.64
N ASN A 182 5.00 -13.60 3.82
CA ASN A 182 3.94 -14.60 3.81
C ASN A 182 3.79 -15.31 5.15
N ASP A 183 4.90 -15.66 5.79
CA ASP A 183 4.91 -16.30 7.12
C ASP A 183 4.40 -15.34 8.20
N SER A 184 4.83 -14.07 8.15
CA SER A 184 4.36 -13.03 9.06
C SER A 184 2.86 -12.76 8.87
N VAL A 185 2.33 -12.80 7.64
CA VAL A 185 0.87 -12.71 7.39
C VAL A 185 0.14 -13.93 7.98
N ASN A 186 0.66 -15.15 7.83
CA ASN A 186 0.06 -16.33 8.43
C ASN A 186 -0.03 -16.18 9.96
N THR A 187 1.03 -15.67 10.59
CA THR A 187 1.05 -15.40 12.03
C THR A 187 0.01 -14.34 12.41
N LEU A 188 -0.07 -13.25 11.64
CA LEU A 188 -1.05 -12.18 11.83
C LEU A 188 -2.49 -12.70 11.70
N LEU A 189 -2.79 -13.50 10.68
CA LEU A 189 -4.13 -14.07 10.43
C LEU A 189 -4.56 -15.10 11.49
N SER A 190 -3.64 -15.66 12.25
CA SER A 190 -3.95 -16.55 13.38
C SER A 190 -4.52 -15.83 14.60
N LYS A 191 -4.44 -14.48 14.63
CA LYS A 191 -4.93 -13.60 15.68
C LYS A 191 -6.19 -12.86 15.18
N PRO A 192 -7.12 -12.43 16.04
CA PRO A 192 -8.21 -11.56 15.61
C PRO A 192 -7.67 -10.20 15.11
N PRO A 193 -8.26 -9.61 14.07
CA PRO A 193 -7.83 -8.30 13.57
C PRO A 193 -8.12 -7.22 14.61
N GLU A 194 -7.15 -6.36 14.88
CA GLU A 194 -7.23 -5.32 15.93
C GLU A 194 -8.29 -4.25 15.59
N TYR A 195 -8.45 -3.91 14.30
CA TYR A 195 -9.37 -2.87 13.81
C TYR A 195 -10.33 -3.38 12.73
N GLY A 196 -10.77 -4.63 12.84
CA GLY A 196 -11.76 -5.23 11.94
C GLY A 196 -11.20 -5.69 10.57
N GLU A 197 -9.97 -5.31 10.24
CA GLU A 197 -9.27 -5.69 9.01
C GLU A 197 -7.79 -5.96 9.30
N TYR A 198 -7.16 -6.81 8.45
CA TYR A 198 -5.72 -7.06 8.51
C TYR A 198 -4.98 -6.05 7.60
N TYR A 199 -4.51 -4.97 8.21
CA TYR A 199 -3.76 -3.92 7.53
C TYR A 199 -2.32 -4.33 7.24
N VAL A 200 -1.74 -3.78 6.16
CA VAL A 200 -0.34 -4.10 5.77
C VAL A 200 0.65 -3.62 6.83
N ALA A 201 0.39 -2.48 7.47
CA ALA A 201 1.25 -1.95 8.52
C ALA A 201 1.36 -2.90 9.74
N ALA A 202 0.32 -3.70 10.04
CA ALA A 202 0.34 -4.66 11.13
C ALA A 202 1.32 -5.83 10.90
N VAL A 203 1.63 -6.16 9.63
CA VAL A 203 2.60 -7.22 9.31
C VAL A 203 3.99 -6.88 9.82
N TYR A 204 4.35 -5.58 9.86
CA TYR A 204 5.65 -5.17 10.40
C TYR A 204 5.81 -5.46 11.89
N ASN A 205 4.73 -5.52 12.66
CA ASN A 205 4.81 -5.92 14.07
C ASN A 205 5.21 -7.39 14.23
N GLU A 206 4.77 -8.25 13.32
CA GLU A 206 5.21 -9.65 13.30
C GLU A 206 6.69 -9.73 12.91
N LEU A 207 7.10 -9.02 11.84
CA LEU A 207 8.52 -8.93 11.44
C LEU A 207 9.41 -8.45 12.59
N ILE A 208 9.03 -7.39 13.30
CA ILE A 208 9.77 -6.85 14.44
C ILE A 208 9.86 -7.89 15.58
N THR A 209 8.77 -8.59 15.86
CA THR A 209 8.73 -9.63 16.89
C THR A 209 9.65 -10.81 16.54
N GLU A 210 9.80 -11.13 15.26
CA GLU A 210 10.70 -12.15 14.73
C GLU A 210 12.16 -11.69 14.63
N GLY A 211 12.43 -10.41 14.94
CA GLY A 211 13.78 -9.83 14.98
C GLY A 211 14.27 -9.24 13.67
N HIS A 212 13.40 -9.09 12.68
CA HIS A 212 13.75 -8.43 11.42
C HIS A 212 13.93 -6.91 11.58
N ASP A 213 14.82 -6.35 10.77
CA ASP A 213 15.11 -4.92 10.75
C ASP A 213 14.06 -4.16 9.94
N VAL A 214 13.30 -3.31 10.62
CA VAL A 214 12.27 -2.46 10.00
C VAL A 214 12.62 -1.00 10.21
N ARG A 215 12.59 -0.22 9.13
CA ARG A 215 12.99 1.19 9.12
C ARG A 215 11.97 2.08 8.44
N VAL A 216 12.01 3.35 8.73
CA VAL A 216 11.23 4.35 7.99
C VAL A 216 12.05 5.02 6.90
N ASP A 217 11.36 5.43 5.81
CA ASP A 217 11.86 6.42 4.87
C ASP A 217 10.88 7.60 4.79
N ARG A 218 11.40 8.83 4.82
CA ARG A 218 10.57 10.03 4.95
C ARG A 218 10.26 10.63 3.59
N VAL A 219 8.96 10.72 3.30
CA VAL A 219 8.42 11.36 2.09
C VAL A 219 7.98 12.80 2.44
N HIS A 220 8.28 13.73 1.57
CA HIS A 220 7.79 15.10 1.73
C HIS A 220 6.27 15.15 1.52
N ALA A 221 5.54 15.78 2.45
CA ALA A 221 4.08 15.88 2.38
C ALA A 221 3.57 16.52 1.07
N ASN A 222 4.38 17.35 0.42
CA ASN A 222 4.04 17.99 -0.86
C ASN A 222 4.20 17.07 -2.09
N THR A 223 4.77 15.87 -1.93
CA THR A 223 5.01 14.88 -2.99
C THR A 223 4.18 13.61 -2.79
N PHE A 224 3.20 13.67 -1.90
CA PHE A 224 2.31 12.58 -1.57
C PHE A 224 0.85 13.05 -1.56
N TRP A 225 0.00 12.34 -2.30
CA TRP A 225 -1.41 12.68 -2.47
C TRP A 225 -2.29 11.46 -2.17
N PRO A 226 -2.90 11.38 -0.97
CA PRO A 226 -3.94 10.40 -0.73
C PRO A 226 -5.18 10.76 -1.56
N VAL A 227 -5.75 9.78 -2.26
CA VAL A 227 -6.98 9.96 -3.04
C VAL A 227 -8.05 8.94 -2.64
N GLY A 228 -7.90 8.37 -1.45
CA GLY A 228 -8.70 7.25 -0.92
C GLY A 228 -10.08 7.63 -0.40
N VAL A 229 -10.41 8.93 -0.26
CA VAL A 229 -11.72 9.44 0.11
C VAL A 229 -12.13 10.57 -0.82
N GLN A 230 -13.45 10.83 -0.91
CA GLN A 230 -14.03 11.79 -1.86
C GLN A 230 -13.41 13.18 -1.81
N HIS A 231 -13.21 13.73 -0.61
CA HIS A 231 -12.64 15.06 -0.44
C HIS A 231 -11.22 15.14 -1.01
N ASP A 232 -10.35 14.17 -0.66
CA ASP A 232 -8.95 14.16 -1.07
C ASP A 232 -8.83 13.92 -2.59
N TRP A 233 -9.65 13.01 -3.14
CA TRP A 233 -9.76 12.77 -4.58
C TRP A 233 -10.18 14.03 -5.35
N GLN A 234 -11.19 14.77 -4.84
CA GLN A 234 -11.63 16.03 -5.45
C GLN A 234 -10.54 17.10 -5.39
N HIS A 235 -9.83 17.21 -4.25
CA HIS A 235 -8.74 18.14 -4.08
C HIS A 235 -7.60 17.87 -5.08
N TYR A 236 -7.15 16.62 -5.17
CA TYR A 236 -6.14 16.20 -6.14
C TYR A 236 -6.58 16.47 -7.58
N THR A 237 -7.80 16.05 -7.95
CA THR A 237 -8.34 16.24 -9.30
C THR A 237 -8.44 17.73 -9.66
N HIS A 238 -8.88 18.56 -8.74
CA HIS A 238 -8.97 20.01 -8.96
C HIS A 238 -7.60 20.65 -9.20
N ARG A 239 -6.61 20.24 -8.42
CA ARG A 239 -5.25 20.80 -8.51
C ARG A 239 -4.52 20.40 -9.79
N HIS A 240 -4.66 19.17 -10.26
CA HIS A 240 -3.85 18.62 -11.35
C HIS A 240 -4.55 18.62 -12.72
N TYR A 241 -5.88 18.67 -12.76
CA TYR A 241 -6.64 18.49 -14.01
C TYR A 241 -7.63 19.59 -14.36
N ARG A 242 -7.88 20.55 -13.49
CA ARG A 242 -8.64 21.75 -13.84
C ARG A 242 -7.67 22.88 -14.24
N LYS A 243 -7.46 22.99 -15.54
CA LYS A 243 -7.00 24.21 -16.20
C LYS A 243 -8.17 24.85 -16.91
#